data_5b704db8347ce36b940e1c568038378a
#
_entry.id   5b704db8347ce36b940e1c568038378a
#
_cell.length_a   1.000
_cell.length_b   1.000
_cell.length_c   1.000
_cell.angle_alpha   90.00
_cell.angle_beta   90.00
_cell.angle_gamma   90.00
#
_symmetry.space_group_name_H-M   'P 1'
#
loop_
_entity.id
_entity.type
_entity.pdbx_description
1 polymer ?
#
loop_
_entity_poly.entity_id
_entity_poly.type
_entity_poly.pdbx_seq_one_letter_code
_entity_poly.pdbx_strand_id
1 'polypeptide(L)'
;MSLFNAYVSLSGALDATIKQDEPLSHHTSFRIGGKASLFAAVHSHVALVRVLEVLTANRVDWVLLGKGSNILVSDKGYNGCVIVLDDELSTISVGENNLITAGAGALTARVCNEAMKAGLSGLEMCAGIPGTIGGALSMNAGTRHDWIGKAVRDCVVLKPGKGLVRYDASEIEWGYRYTTFAPDEIILEATFALTASNRPKVALGMDTLLQRRRNTQPTGQLCCGSVFKNPGSRSAGALIEECGLKGATEGGAQISDIHANFIVNTGNATASDVIALMRKAHDAVQEKFDIDLQPEVKLLGFGA
;
A
#
# COMPACT_ATOMS: atom_id res chain seq x y z
N MET A 1 4.76 15.47 -26.49
CA MET A 1 6.07 15.19 -25.91
C MET A 1 6.02 13.77 -25.38
N SER A 2 7.10 13.06 -25.19
CA SER A 2 7.04 11.61 -25.15
C SER A 2 7.70 11.06 -23.89
N LEU A 3 7.32 9.85 -23.50
CA LEU A 3 8.00 9.03 -22.50
C LEU A 3 9.52 8.97 -22.74
N PHE A 4 9.94 8.92 -24.02
CA PHE A 4 11.35 8.95 -24.39
C PHE A 4 12.04 10.24 -23.96
N ASN A 5 11.43 11.42 -24.19
CA ASN A 5 12.02 12.69 -23.77
C ASN A 5 12.12 12.79 -22.23
N ALA A 6 11.09 12.31 -21.52
CA ALA A 6 11.15 12.22 -20.06
C ALA A 6 12.29 11.31 -19.61
N TYR A 7 12.43 10.13 -20.20
CA TYR A 7 13.54 9.21 -19.91
C TYR A 7 14.90 9.88 -20.12
N VAL A 8 15.13 10.49 -21.29
CA VAL A 8 16.41 11.16 -21.59
C VAL A 8 16.70 12.28 -20.58
N SER A 9 15.67 13.07 -20.19
CA SER A 9 15.83 14.16 -19.20
C SER A 9 16.08 13.66 -17.79
N LEU A 10 15.66 12.44 -17.45
CA LEU A 10 15.88 11.79 -16.16
C LEU A 10 17.14 10.93 -16.13
N SER A 11 17.66 10.54 -17.31
CA SER A 11 18.91 9.76 -17.42
C SER A 11 20.10 10.69 -17.27
N GLY A 12 20.70 10.76 -16.07
CA GLY A 12 21.84 11.63 -15.82
C GLY A 12 22.21 11.69 -14.35
N ALA A 13 22.84 12.78 -13.91
CA ALA A 13 23.26 12.99 -12.53
C ALA A 13 22.06 13.32 -11.61
N LEU A 14 21.13 12.39 -11.49
CA LEU A 14 19.98 12.45 -10.60
C LEU A 14 20.14 11.38 -9.53
N ASP A 15 19.88 11.74 -8.28
CA ASP A 15 19.87 10.78 -7.16
C ASP A 15 18.57 9.91 -7.22
N ALA A 16 18.48 9.16 -8.31
CA ALA A 16 17.38 8.25 -8.60
C ALA A 16 17.82 7.15 -9.58
N THR A 17 17.24 5.98 -9.46
CA THR A 17 17.40 4.88 -10.41
C THR A 17 16.25 4.91 -11.41
N ILE A 18 16.53 5.19 -12.67
CA ILE A 18 15.53 5.30 -13.74
C ILE A 18 15.63 4.09 -14.68
N LYS A 19 14.50 3.43 -14.91
CA LYS A 19 14.41 2.27 -15.81
C LYS A 19 13.26 2.44 -16.80
N GLN A 20 13.40 1.86 -17.98
CA GLN A 20 12.32 1.66 -18.95
C GLN A 20 11.84 0.22 -18.91
N ASP A 21 10.57 0.02 -19.24
CA ASP A 21 9.96 -1.31 -19.37
C ASP A 21 10.17 -2.22 -18.14
N GLU A 22 10.14 -1.64 -16.93
CA GLU A 22 10.35 -2.37 -15.69
C GLU A 22 9.14 -3.26 -15.37
N PRO A 23 9.31 -4.59 -15.19
CA PRO A 23 8.22 -5.50 -14.84
C PRO A 23 7.65 -5.21 -13.46
N LEU A 24 6.42 -4.75 -13.39
CA LEU A 24 5.77 -4.40 -12.11
C LEU A 24 5.45 -5.63 -11.24
N SER A 25 5.41 -6.83 -11.82
CA SER A 25 5.34 -8.07 -11.06
C SER A 25 6.48 -8.23 -10.04
N HIS A 26 7.64 -7.63 -10.26
CA HIS A 26 8.75 -7.62 -9.30
C HIS A 26 8.50 -6.68 -8.11
N HIS A 27 7.58 -5.72 -8.25
CA HIS A 27 7.30 -4.67 -7.30
C HIS A 27 5.94 -4.82 -6.61
N THR A 28 5.22 -5.95 -6.85
CA THR A 28 3.95 -6.26 -6.20
C THR A 28 4.05 -7.51 -5.35
N SER A 29 3.32 -7.57 -4.24
CA SER A 29 3.24 -8.79 -3.41
C SER A 29 2.45 -9.91 -4.09
N PHE A 30 1.61 -9.57 -5.03
CA PHE A 30 0.92 -10.53 -5.90
C PHE A 30 1.85 -11.23 -6.91
N ARG A 31 2.99 -10.63 -7.23
CA ARG A 31 3.87 -11.04 -8.33
C ARG A 31 3.16 -11.09 -9.69
N ILE A 32 2.15 -10.24 -9.87
CA ILE A 32 1.37 -10.06 -11.09
C ILE A 32 1.57 -8.63 -11.59
N GLY A 33 1.57 -8.44 -12.91
CA GLY A 33 1.60 -7.15 -13.58
C GLY A 33 2.57 -7.08 -14.74
N GLY A 34 2.16 -6.41 -15.80
CA GLY A 34 3.00 -6.07 -16.94
C GLY A 34 4.02 -4.99 -16.60
N LYS A 35 4.60 -4.37 -17.61
CA LYS A 35 5.69 -3.40 -17.47
C LYS A 35 5.16 -1.99 -17.19
N ALA A 36 5.90 -1.21 -16.40
CA ALA A 36 5.79 0.25 -16.40
C ALA A 36 6.63 0.81 -17.55
N SER A 37 6.10 1.77 -18.31
CA SER A 37 6.88 2.43 -19.38
C SER A 37 8.10 3.14 -18.81
N LEU A 38 7.95 3.79 -17.65
CA LEU A 38 9.04 4.33 -16.84
C LEU A 38 8.90 3.87 -15.39
N PHE A 39 10.04 3.68 -14.75
CA PHE A 39 10.16 3.37 -13.32
C PHE A 39 11.25 4.25 -12.72
N ALA A 40 10.96 4.93 -11.62
CA ALA A 40 11.87 5.80 -10.90
C ALA A 40 11.94 5.40 -9.42
N ALA A 41 13.03 4.78 -8.99
CA ALA A 41 13.34 4.69 -7.57
C ALA A 41 14.09 5.97 -7.17
N VAL A 42 13.47 6.77 -6.31
CA VAL A 42 13.94 8.11 -5.93
C VAL A 42 14.60 8.04 -4.57
N HIS A 43 15.82 8.53 -4.44
CA HIS A 43 16.66 8.37 -3.26
C HIS A 43 16.72 9.65 -2.39
N SER A 44 16.28 10.81 -2.91
CA SER A 44 16.25 12.07 -2.17
C SER A 44 15.06 12.96 -2.50
N HIS A 45 14.74 13.91 -1.62
CA HIS A 45 13.67 14.90 -1.83
C HIS A 45 13.91 15.74 -3.10
N VAL A 46 15.17 16.13 -3.34
CA VAL A 46 15.55 16.93 -4.52
C VAL A 46 15.28 16.13 -5.80
N ALA A 47 15.67 14.86 -5.81
CA ALA A 47 15.42 13.98 -6.95
C ALA A 47 13.92 13.76 -7.20
N LEU A 48 13.10 13.62 -6.15
CA LEU A 48 11.65 13.51 -6.29
C LEU A 48 11.05 14.72 -6.98
N VAL A 49 11.39 15.93 -6.51
CA VAL A 49 10.90 17.18 -7.14
C VAL A 49 11.31 17.23 -8.61
N ARG A 50 12.56 16.91 -8.92
CA ARG A 50 13.05 16.90 -10.30
C ARG A 50 12.34 15.87 -11.18
N VAL A 51 12.09 14.67 -10.68
CA VAL A 51 11.32 13.64 -11.40
C VAL A 51 9.92 14.17 -11.72
N LEU A 52 9.22 14.74 -10.76
CA LEU A 52 7.87 15.27 -10.94
C LEU A 52 7.82 16.43 -11.94
N GLU A 53 8.80 17.36 -11.89
CA GLU A 53 8.92 18.45 -12.86
C GLU A 53 9.08 17.92 -14.30
N VAL A 54 9.98 16.96 -14.50
CA VAL A 54 10.22 16.36 -15.82
C VAL A 54 8.99 15.62 -16.33
N LEU A 55 8.31 14.83 -15.47
CA LEU A 55 7.10 14.12 -15.86
C LEU A 55 5.99 15.09 -16.24
N THR A 56 5.78 16.14 -15.44
CA THR A 56 4.79 17.20 -15.72
C THR A 56 5.08 17.92 -17.03
N ALA A 57 6.33 18.35 -17.26
CA ALA A 57 6.73 19.04 -18.50
C ALA A 57 6.55 18.17 -19.75
N ASN A 58 6.67 16.86 -19.61
CA ASN A 58 6.47 15.91 -20.71
C ASN A 58 5.07 15.33 -20.78
N ARG A 59 4.15 15.71 -19.88
CA ARG A 59 2.77 15.19 -19.76
C ARG A 59 2.75 13.67 -19.63
N VAL A 60 3.62 13.14 -18.80
CA VAL A 60 3.67 11.72 -18.44
C VAL A 60 2.91 11.52 -17.14
N ASP A 61 1.91 10.65 -17.20
CA ASP A 61 1.17 10.24 -16.00
C ASP A 61 2.09 9.47 -15.05
N TRP A 62 1.85 9.63 -13.76
CA TRP A 62 2.65 8.94 -12.76
C TRP A 62 1.81 8.42 -11.60
N VAL A 63 2.34 7.45 -10.90
CA VAL A 63 1.76 6.89 -9.69
C VAL A 63 2.85 6.56 -8.68
N LEU A 64 2.58 6.80 -7.39
CA LEU A 64 3.44 6.33 -6.31
C LEU A 64 3.12 4.88 -5.98
N LEU A 65 4.15 4.07 -5.88
CA LEU A 65 4.06 2.68 -5.46
C LEU A 65 4.90 2.47 -4.19
N GLY A 66 4.25 2.04 -3.12
CA GLY A 66 4.96 1.56 -1.93
C GLY A 66 5.47 0.12 -2.15
N LYS A 67 5.17 -0.78 -1.23
CA LYS A 67 5.56 -2.21 -1.34
C LYS A 67 4.68 -3.02 -2.31
N GLY A 68 3.71 -2.41 -2.98
CA GLY A 68 2.80 -3.11 -3.89
C GLY A 68 1.91 -4.15 -3.20
N SER A 69 1.56 -3.93 -1.94
CA SER A 69 0.82 -4.89 -1.12
C SER A 69 -0.70 -4.73 -1.15
N ASN A 70 -1.21 -3.69 -1.83
CA ASN A 70 -2.64 -3.47 -2.02
C ASN A 70 -2.95 -3.01 -3.45
N ILE A 71 -2.29 -3.62 -4.43
CA ILE A 71 -2.43 -3.25 -5.84
C ILE A 71 -2.49 -4.50 -6.72
N LEU A 72 -3.32 -4.45 -7.73
CA LEU A 72 -3.32 -5.36 -8.87
C LEU A 72 -2.94 -4.56 -10.10
N VAL A 73 -1.86 -4.94 -10.75
CA VAL A 73 -1.39 -4.29 -11.98
C VAL A 73 -1.85 -5.09 -13.19
N SER A 74 -2.39 -4.41 -14.19
CA SER A 74 -2.84 -5.02 -15.45
C SER A 74 -1.72 -5.84 -16.12
N ASP A 75 -2.09 -6.90 -16.82
CA ASP A 75 -1.18 -7.70 -17.64
C ASP A 75 -0.53 -6.86 -18.76
N LYS A 76 -1.22 -5.79 -19.22
CA LYS A 76 -0.68 -4.80 -20.17
C LYS A 76 0.31 -3.83 -19.55
N GLY A 77 0.43 -3.81 -18.22
CA GLY A 77 1.28 -2.88 -17.48
C GLY A 77 0.67 -1.49 -17.31
N TYR A 78 1.54 -0.48 -17.16
CA TYR A 78 1.17 0.91 -16.94
C TYR A 78 1.89 1.84 -17.91
N ASN A 79 1.15 2.57 -18.72
CA ASN A 79 1.70 3.53 -19.68
C ASN A 79 1.98 4.89 -19.02
N GLY A 80 2.93 4.91 -18.10
CA GLY A 80 3.33 6.08 -17.34
C GLY A 80 4.57 5.80 -16.53
N CYS A 81 4.85 6.63 -15.52
CA CYS A 81 5.96 6.48 -14.61
C CYS A 81 5.48 5.95 -13.25
N VAL A 82 6.05 4.83 -12.82
CA VAL A 82 5.89 4.35 -11.44
C VAL A 82 7.04 4.90 -10.59
N ILE A 83 6.72 5.61 -9.51
CA ILE A 83 7.69 6.21 -8.61
C ILE A 83 7.70 5.42 -7.29
N VAL A 84 8.89 5.07 -6.81
CA VAL A 84 9.13 4.45 -5.50
C VAL A 84 10.03 5.37 -4.68
N LEU A 85 9.70 5.55 -3.40
CA LEU A 85 10.48 6.35 -2.46
C LEU A 85 11.43 5.44 -1.68
N ASP A 86 12.72 5.76 -1.68
CA ASP A 86 13.77 4.98 -1.04
C ASP A 86 14.79 5.86 -0.29
N ASP A 87 15.82 5.25 0.28
CA ASP A 87 16.95 5.89 0.97
C ASP A 87 16.55 7.02 1.92
N GLU A 88 16.82 8.31 1.60
CA GLU A 88 16.49 9.47 2.42
C GLU A 88 15.00 9.49 2.79
N LEU A 89 14.13 9.11 1.84
CA LEU A 89 12.68 9.08 1.99
C LEU A 89 12.17 7.84 2.77
N SER A 90 13.08 6.97 3.21
CA SER A 90 12.83 5.73 3.98
C SER A 90 13.47 5.74 5.36
N THR A 91 14.01 6.87 5.81
CA THR A 91 14.67 7.01 7.11
C THR A 91 13.68 6.88 8.27
N ILE A 92 14.19 6.40 9.42
CA ILE A 92 13.41 6.28 10.65
C ILE A 92 14.26 6.88 11.78
N SER A 93 13.68 7.78 12.55
CA SER A 93 14.32 8.36 13.73
C SER A 93 13.43 8.25 14.95
N VAL A 94 14.03 7.87 16.07
CA VAL A 94 13.40 7.88 17.39
C VAL A 94 13.84 9.15 18.08
N GLY A 95 12.89 10.04 18.33
CA GLY A 95 13.12 11.33 18.97
C GLY A 95 12.77 11.32 20.46
N GLU A 96 12.85 12.49 21.06
CA GLU A 96 12.40 12.74 22.44
C GLU A 96 10.87 12.68 22.54
N ASN A 97 10.35 12.69 23.78
CA ASN A 97 8.91 12.73 24.05
C ASN A 97 8.08 11.61 23.38
N ASN A 98 8.67 10.42 23.24
CA ASN A 98 8.04 9.23 22.66
C ASN A 98 7.62 9.41 21.18
N LEU A 99 8.34 10.24 20.45
CA LEU A 99 8.09 10.48 19.03
C LEU A 99 8.92 9.54 18.16
N ILE A 100 8.31 9.07 17.09
CA ILE A 100 9.00 8.39 15.98
C ILE A 100 8.64 9.10 14.70
N THR A 101 9.65 9.53 13.96
CA THR A 101 9.49 10.10 12.63
C THR A 101 9.96 9.11 11.59
N ALA A 102 9.14 8.87 10.56
CA ALA A 102 9.43 7.92 9.50
C ALA A 102 9.11 8.49 8.12
N GLY A 103 10.05 8.36 7.21
CA GLY A 103 9.85 8.67 5.80
C GLY A 103 8.78 7.76 5.18
N ALA A 104 8.06 8.25 4.20
CA ALA A 104 6.93 7.54 3.58
C ALA A 104 7.34 6.25 2.87
N GLY A 105 8.60 6.13 2.41
CA GLY A 105 9.18 4.91 1.85
C GLY A 105 9.55 3.85 2.90
N ALA A 106 9.65 4.22 4.19
CA ALA A 106 10.00 3.29 5.25
C ALA A 106 9.01 2.13 5.37
N LEU A 107 9.52 0.92 5.51
CA LEU A 107 8.68 -0.25 5.71
C LEU A 107 7.95 -0.19 7.06
N THR A 108 6.64 -0.39 7.06
CA THR A 108 5.80 -0.41 8.27
C THR A 108 6.36 -1.33 9.35
N ALA A 109 6.83 -2.52 8.95
CA ALA A 109 7.44 -3.49 9.87
C ALA A 109 8.71 -2.96 10.54
N ARG A 110 9.54 -2.17 9.82
CA ARG A 110 10.74 -1.54 10.40
C ARG A 110 10.36 -0.50 11.45
N VAL A 111 9.38 0.34 11.15
CA VAL A 111 8.90 1.38 12.09
C VAL A 111 8.34 0.74 13.36
N CYS A 112 7.51 -0.32 13.25
CA CYS A 112 7.02 -1.09 14.40
C CYS A 112 8.17 -1.69 15.23
N ASN A 113 9.21 -2.21 14.58
CA ASN A 113 10.37 -2.78 15.28
C ASN A 113 11.18 -1.70 16.01
N GLU A 114 11.36 -0.52 15.43
CA GLU A 114 12.04 0.59 16.12
C GLU A 114 11.21 1.08 17.33
N ALA A 115 9.88 1.18 17.20
CA ALA A 115 8.99 1.48 18.33
C ALA A 115 9.13 0.44 19.46
N MET A 116 9.12 -0.85 19.12
CA MET A 116 9.31 -1.94 20.09
C MET A 116 10.67 -1.85 20.77
N LYS A 117 11.78 -1.63 20.03
CA LYS A 117 13.14 -1.49 20.59
C LYS A 117 13.23 -0.33 21.57
N ALA A 118 12.56 0.79 21.26
CA ALA A 118 12.48 1.98 22.10
C ALA A 118 11.49 1.82 23.28
N GLY A 119 10.76 0.71 23.38
CA GLY A 119 9.77 0.51 24.43
C GLY A 119 8.54 1.40 24.28
N LEU A 120 8.18 1.75 23.05
CA LEU A 120 7.05 2.63 22.72
C LEU A 120 5.87 1.83 22.16
N SER A 121 4.70 2.03 22.74
CA SER A 121 3.42 1.40 22.38
C SER A 121 2.55 2.33 21.55
N GLY A 122 1.76 1.79 20.63
CA GLY A 122 0.81 2.53 19.78
C GLY A 122 0.92 2.23 18.29
N LEU A 123 1.85 1.36 17.87
CA LEU A 123 1.98 0.89 16.47
C LEU A 123 1.84 -0.65 16.34
N GLU A 124 1.50 -1.36 17.41
CA GLU A 124 1.38 -2.83 17.40
C GLU A 124 0.34 -3.31 16.38
N MET A 125 -0.74 -2.53 16.15
CA MET A 125 -1.77 -2.87 15.18
C MET A 125 -1.24 -3.00 13.74
N CYS A 126 -0.11 -2.36 13.45
CA CYS A 126 0.55 -2.44 12.16
C CYS A 126 1.42 -3.70 12.01
N ALA A 127 1.64 -4.48 13.09
CA ALA A 127 2.42 -5.71 13.03
C ALA A 127 1.81 -6.70 12.01
N GLY A 128 2.64 -7.11 11.06
CA GLY A 128 2.23 -8.01 9.97
C GLY A 128 1.38 -7.36 8.88
N ILE A 129 1.16 -6.04 8.88
CA ILE A 129 0.63 -5.33 7.71
C ILE A 129 1.81 -5.04 6.77
N PRO A 130 1.85 -5.65 5.58
CA PRO A 130 2.91 -5.35 4.62
C PRO A 130 2.68 -3.99 3.98
N GLY A 131 3.75 -3.24 3.75
CA GLY A 131 3.64 -1.94 3.09
C GLY A 131 4.70 -0.95 3.54
N THR A 132 4.60 0.27 3.03
CA THR A 132 5.36 1.44 3.46
C THR A 132 4.48 2.38 4.27
N ILE A 133 5.10 3.29 5.01
CA ILE A 133 4.37 4.29 5.82
C ILE A 133 3.44 5.14 4.95
N GLY A 134 3.91 5.65 3.81
CA GLY A 134 3.05 6.43 2.90
C GLY A 134 1.83 5.65 2.42
N GLY A 135 2.03 4.38 2.02
CA GLY A 135 0.92 3.50 1.63
C GLY A 135 -0.03 3.16 2.78
N ALA A 136 0.52 2.94 3.98
CA ALA A 136 -0.29 2.66 5.17
C ALA A 136 -1.13 3.89 5.59
N LEU A 137 -0.57 5.09 5.51
CA LEU A 137 -1.29 6.34 5.81
C LEU A 137 -2.37 6.62 4.77
N SER A 138 -2.06 6.56 3.46
CA SER A 138 -3.04 6.79 2.38
C SER A 138 -4.25 5.86 2.46
N MET A 139 -4.09 4.66 3.02
CA MET A 139 -5.15 3.67 3.19
C MET A 139 -5.72 3.67 4.61
N ASN A 140 -5.19 4.50 5.52
CA ASN A 140 -5.46 4.41 6.95
C ASN A 140 -5.45 2.95 7.44
N ALA A 141 -4.28 2.29 7.24
CA ALA A 141 -4.12 0.86 7.46
C ALA A 141 -4.41 0.46 8.91
N GLY A 142 -5.09 -0.67 9.08
CA GLY A 142 -5.47 -1.16 10.40
C GLY A 142 -6.71 -2.04 10.37
N THR A 143 -7.38 -2.11 11.49
CA THR A 143 -8.66 -2.80 11.69
C THR A 143 -9.78 -1.77 11.88
N ARG A 144 -11.04 -2.22 12.08
CA ARG A 144 -12.14 -1.32 12.43
C ARG A 144 -11.97 -0.63 13.79
N HIS A 145 -11.20 -1.21 14.69
CA HIS A 145 -11.05 -0.74 16.08
C HIS A 145 -9.74 0.00 16.30
N ASP A 146 -8.74 -0.27 15.47
CA ASP A 146 -7.42 0.30 15.62
C ASP A 146 -6.71 0.46 14.27
N TRP A 147 -6.17 1.67 14.01
CA TRP A 147 -5.59 2.05 12.73
C TRP A 147 -4.44 3.06 12.89
N ILE A 148 -3.56 3.13 11.90
CA ILE A 148 -2.31 3.88 11.95
C ILE A 148 -2.53 5.38 12.23
N GLY A 149 -3.59 5.99 11.70
CA GLY A 149 -3.89 7.41 11.90
C GLY A 149 -4.08 7.81 13.35
N LYS A 150 -4.45 6.89 14.26
CA LYS A 150 -4.56 7.18 15.70
C LYS A 150 -3.22 7.54 16.36
N ALA A 151 -2.12 7.04 15.83
CA ALA A 151 -0.79 7.30 16.34
C ALA A 151 -0.11 8.51 15.68
N VAL A 152 -0.67 9.02 14.59
CA VAL A 152 -0.10 10.15 13.85
C VAL A 152 -0.25 11.43 14.67
N ARG A 153 0.85 12.20 14.78
CA ARG A 153 0.87 13.56 15.27
C ARG A 153 0.77 14.55 14.11
N ASP A 154 1.61 14.40 13.10
CA ASP A 154 1.64 15.23 11.90
C ASP A 154 2.24 14.49 10.70
N CYS A 155 1.97 15.01 9.50
CA CYS A 155 2.54 14.54 8.24
C CYS A 155 3.12 15.69 7.44
N VAL A 156 4.27 15.48 6.81
CA VAL A 156 4.84 16.38 5.80
C VAL A 156 4.45 15.84 4.43
N VAL A 157 3.86 16.69 3.63
CA VAL A 157 3.29 16.35 2.31
C VAL A 157 3.84 17.30 1.26
N LEU A 158 4.24 16.78 0.13
CA LEU A 158 4.51 17.59 -1.07
C LEU A 158 3.19 17.79 -1.81
N LYS A 159 2.76 19.04 -1.90
CA LYS A 159 1.51 19.43 -2.56
C LYS A 159 1.80 20.14 -3.87
N PRO A 160 1.26 19.67 -5.01
CA PRO A 160 1.48 20.31 -6.30
C PRO A 160 1.14 21.80 -6.27
N GLY A 161 2.05 22.63 -6.80
CA GLY A 161 1.87 24.08 -6.86
C GLY A 161 1.99 24.84 -5.52
N LYS A 162 2.11 24.13 -4.38
CA LYS A 162 2.26 24.75 -3.04
C LYS A 162 3.57 24.40 -2.35
N GLY A 163 4.26 23.34 -2.80
CA GLY A 163 5.48 22.84 -2.15
C GLY A 163 5.18 21.99 -0.92
N LEU A 164 6.04 22.09 0.09
CA LEU A 164 5.92 21.32 1.33
C LEU A 164 4.84 21.93 2.25
N VAL A 165 3.93 21.09 2.68
CA VAL A 165 2.87 21.42 3.64
C VAL A 165 2.95 20.43 4.81
N ARG A 166 2.84 20.93 6.05
CA ARG A 166 2.67 20.09 7.23
C ARG A 166 1.21 20.11 7.63
N TYR A 167 0.63 18.92 7.77
CA TYR A 167 -0.69 18.72 8.32
C TYR A 167 -0.59 18.16 9.72
N ASP A 168 -1.23 18.78 10.68
CA ASP A 168 -1.50 18.14 11.97
C ASP A 168 -2.52 17.01 11.79
N ALA A 169 -2.48 15.99 12.64
CA ALA A 169 -3.40 14.86 12.56
C ALA A 169 -4.88 15.26 12.63
N SER A 170 -5.18 16.39 13.29
CA SER A 170 -6.54 16.97 13.38
C SER A 170 -7.05 17.59 12.08
N GLU A 171 -6.16 17.90 11.14
CA GLU A 171 -6.50 18.43 9.82
C GLU A 171 -6.76 17.31 8.79
N ILE A 172 -6.53 16.04 9.18
CA ILE A 172 -6.70 14.86 8.33
C ILE A 172 -7.90 14.06 8.85
N GLU A 173 -8.88 13.82 7.99
CA GLU A 173 -9.96 12.89 8.31
C GLU A 173 -9.48 11.45 8.12
N TRP A 174 -9.67 10.64 9.15
CA TRP A 174 -9.27 9.24 9.21
C TRP A 174 -10.50 8.34 9.22
N GLY A 175 -10.82 7.75 8.08
CA GLY A 175 -11.94 6.80 7.93
C GLY A 175 -11.50 5.37 7.68
N TYR A 176 -12.46 4.45 7.59
CA TYR A 176 -12.19 3.07 7.21
C TYR A 176 -11.71 3.00 5.75
N ARG A 177 -10.43 2.67 5.53
CA ARG A 177 -9.78 2.66 4.22
C ARG A 177 -9.89 3.99 3.47
N TYR A 178 -9.81 5.07 4.23
CA TYR A 178 -10.00 6.42 3.72
C TYR A 178 -9.18 7.44 4.51
N THR A 179 -8.65 8.42 3.81
CA THR A 179 -8.06 9.65 4.34
C THR A 179 -8.32 10.80 3.37
N THR A 180 -8.20 12.04 3.85
CA THR A 180 -8.45 13.25 3.03
C THR A 180 -7.24 13.71 2.22
N PHE A 181 -6.15 12.97 2.18
CA PHE A 181 -5.05 13.30 1.26
C PHE A 181 -5.54 13.27 -0.19
N ALA A 182 -5.28 14.33 -0.94
CA ALA A 182 -5.63 14.38 -2.35
C ALA A 182 -4.80 13.36 -3.17
N PRO A 183 -5.32 12.85 -4.30
CA PRO A 183 -4.64 11.83 -5.09
C PRO A 183 -3.26 12.24 -5.63
N ASP A 184 -3.03 13.54 -5.78
CA ASP A 184 -1.78 14.14 -6.26
C ASP A 184 -0.87 14.64 -5.12
N GLU A 185 -1.32 14.58 -3.87
CA GLU A 185 -0.50 14.86 -2.70
C GLU A 185 0.42 13.68 -2.38
N ILE A 186 1.71 13.98 -2.16
CA ILE A 186 2.73 12.97 -1.87
C ILE A 186 3.12 13.09 -0.40
N ILE A 187 2.74 12.10 0.41
CA ILE A 187 3.23 11.98 1.78
C ILE A 187 4.73 11.71 1.72
N LEU A 188 5.53 12.54 2.38
CA LEU A 188 6.99 12.39 2.45
C LEU A 188 7.44 11.82 3.79
N GLU A 189 6.78 12.20 4.87
CA GLU A 189 7.17 11.86 6.23
C GLU A 189 5.95 11.91 7.16
N ALA A 190 5.95 11.08 8.18
CA ALA A 190 5.00 11.17 9.28
C ALA A 190 5.70 11.06 10.63
N THR A 191 5.21 11.85 11.59
CA THR A 191 5.60 11.76 13.00
C THR A 191 4.48 11.07 13.79
N PHE A 192 4.86 10.04 14.53
CA PHE A 192 3.97 9.29 15.41
C PHE A 192 4.22 9.69 16.87
N ALA A 193 3.15 10.00 17.60
CA ALA A 193 3.18 10.23 19.04
C ALA A 193 2.77 8.94 19.75
N LEU A 194 3.71 8.29 20.41
CA LEU A 194 3.53 6.99 21.00
C LEU A 194 3.47 7.08 22.55
N THR A 195 3.12 6.00 23.19
CA THR A 195 3.03 5.92 24.66
C THR A 195 4.22 5.17 25.21
N ALA A 196 4.87 5.72 26.23
CA ALA A 196 5.93 5.03 26.94
C ALA A 196 5.44 3.67 27.50
N SER A 197 6.21 2.64 27.28
CA SER A 197 5.92 1.26 27.69
C SER A 197 7.26 0.56 28.00
N ASN A 198 7.32 -0.74 27.76
CA ASN A 198 8.56 -1.50 27.78
C ASN A 198 8.58 -2.51 26.64
N ARG A 199 9.80 -2.84 26.19
CA ARG A 199 10.02 -3.74 25.05
C ARG A 199 9.29 -5.08 25.17
N PRO A 200 9.32 -5.83 26.30
CA PRO A 200 8.62 -7.10 26.42
C PRO A 200 7.11 -6.98 26.19
N LYS A 201 6.47 -5.94 26.72
CA LYS A 201 5.02 -5.72 26.58
C LYS A 201 4.64 -5.39 25.15
N VAL A 202 5.40 -4.52 24.48
CA VAL A 202 5.17 -4.17 23.07
C VAL A 202 5.40 -5.39 22.18
N ALA A 203 6.49 -6.14 22.41
CA ALA A 203 6.77 -7.39 21.67
C ALA A 203 5.63 -8.40 21.81
N LEU A 204 5.11 -8.63 23.02
CA LEU A 204 3.98 -9.52 23.26
C LEU A 204 2.73 -9.08 22.50
N GLY A 205 2.43 -7.77 22.47
CA GLY A 205 1.32 -7.22 21.70
C GLY A 205 1.48 -7.48 20.19
N MET A 206 2.67 -7.24 19.65
CA MET A 206 2.98 -7.52 18.25
C MET A 206 2.86 -9.00 17.92
N ASP A 207 3.45 -9.88 18.75
CA ASP A 207 3.42 -11.34 18.56
C ASP A 207 2.00 -11.89 18.57
N THR A 208 1.15 -11.39 19.47
CA THR A 208 -0.27 -11.76 19.52
C THR A 208 -0.99 -11.45 18.21
N LEU A 209 -0.78 -10.27 17.66
CA LEU A 209 -1.38 -9.86 16.39
C LEU A 209 -0.81 -10.63 15.20
N LEU A 210 0.50 -10.88 15.18
CA LEU A 210 1.16 -11.69 14.16
C LEU A 210 0.63 -13.13 14.16
N GLN A 211 0.49 -13.74 15.35
CA GLN A 211 -0.06 -15.09 15.49
C GLN A 211 -1.52 -15.16 15.00
N ARG A 212 -2.34 -14.17 15.36
CA ARG A 212 -3.72 -14.08 14.86
C ARG A 212 -3.75 -14.02 13.32
N ARG A 213 -2.89 -13.18 12.71
CA ARG A 213 -2.81 -13.08 11.23
C ARG A 213 -2.39 -14.40 10.59
N ARG A 214 -1.38 -15.08 11.15
CA ARG A 214 -0.93 -16.40 10.64
C ARG A 214 -2.04 -17.44 10.67
N ASN A 215 -2.90 -17.39 11.69
CA ASN A 215 -4.00 -18.35 11.86
C ASN A 215 -5.22 -18.03 10.96
N THR A 216 -5.37 -16.78 10.49
CA THR A 216 -6.60 -16.33 9.83
C THR A 216 -6.40 -15.81 8.40
N GLN A 217 -5.17 -15.66 7.93
CA GLN A 217 -4.85 -15.11 6.62
C GLN A 217 -3.81 -15.97 5.91
N PRO A 218 -3.78 -16.00 4.57
CA PRO A 218 -2.80 -16.79 3.80
C PRO A 218 -1.40 -16.13 3.82
N THR A 219 -0.83 -16.00 5.02
CA THR A 219 0.50 -15.42 5.21
C THR A 219 1.57 -16.25 4.51
N GLY A 220 2.46 -15.59 3.78
CA GLY A 220 3.49 -16.27 2.98
C GLY A 220 3.06 -16.67 1.58
N GLN A 221 1.78 -16.50 1.22
CA GLN A 221 1.31 -16.69 -0.15
C GLN A 221 1.33 -15.36 -0.93
N LEU A 222 1.47 -15.45 -2.25
CA LEU A 222 1.48 -14.29 -3.14
C LEU A 222 0.07 -13.72 -3.28
N CYS A 223 -0.21 -12.59 -2.66
CA CYS A 223 -1.52 -11.93 -2.66
C CYS A 223 -1.38 -10.42 -2.36
N CYS A 224 -2.46 -9.67 -2.53
CA CYS A 224 -2.52 -8.23 -2.22
C CYS A 224 -3.31 -7.91 -0.94
N GLY A 225 -3.50 -8.86 -0.04
CA GLY A 225 -4.40 -8.69 1.09
C GLY A 225 -5.88 -8.91 0.72
N SER A 226 -6.77 -8.25 1.43
CA SER A 226 -8.22 -8.29 1.16
C SER A 226 -8.55 -7.63 -0.17
N VAL A 227 -9.29 -8.29 -1.04
CA VAL A 227 -9.68 -7.74 -2.35
C VAL A 227 -10.91 -6.84 -2.28
N PHE A 228 -11.79 -7.03 -1.29
CA PHE A 228 -12.99 -6.20 -1.07
C PHE A 228 -13.00 -5.55 0.31
N LYS A 229 -13.62 -4.37 0.40
CA LYS A 229 -13.95 -3.74 1.67
C LYS A 229 -15.07 -4.53 2.36
N ASN A 230 -15.07 -4.52 3.69
CA ASN A 230 -16.16 -5.12 4.45
C ASN A 230 -17.41 -4.22 4.37
N PRO A 231 -18.54 -4.72 3.85
CA PRO A 231 -19.78 -3.95 3.75
C PRO A 231 -20.44 -3.82 5.13
N GLY A 232 -20.63 -2.60 5.61
CA GLY A 232 -21.29 -2.32 6.89
C GLY A 232 -20.72 -3.15 8.06
N SER A 233 -21.57 -3.90 8.75
CA SER A 233 -21.17 -4.78 9.89
C SER A 233 -20.70 -6.17 9.47
N ARG A 234 -20.98 -6.60 8.24
CA ARG A 234 -20.63 -7.93 7.74
C ARG A 234 -19.19 -7.98 7.21
N SER A 235 -18.60 -9.17 7.23
CA SER A 235 -17.29 -9.44 6.62
C SER A 235 -17.47 -9.85 5.17
N ALA A 236 -16.77 -9.20 4.23
CA ALA A 236 -16.75 -9.64 2.83
C ALA A 236 -16.27 -11.09 2.69
N GLY A 237 -15.27 -11.50 3.48
CA GLY A 237 -14.80 -12.88 3.49
C GLY A 237 -15.88 -13.88 3.90
N ALA A 238 -16.67 -13.58 4.94
CA ALA A 238 -17.77 -14.44 5.36
C ALA A 238 -18.86 -14.54 4.28
N LEU A 239 -19.21 -13.43 3.63
CA LEU A 239 -20.19 -13.43 2.54
C LEU A 239 -19.75 -14.29 1.37
N ILE A 240 -18.48 -14.17 0.95
CA ILE A 240 -17.90 -14.96 -0.14
C ILE A 240 -17.84 -16.46 0.24
N GLU A 241 -17.49 -16.77 1.50
CA GLU A 241 -17.47 -18.14 2.04
C GLU A 241 -18.88 -18.75 2.06
N GLU A 242 -19.91 -18.00 2.48
CA GLU A 242 -21.31 -18.42 2.45
C GLU A 242 -21.83 -18.67 1.03
N CYS A 243 -21.22 -18.08 0.00
CA CYS A 243 -21.46 -18.40 -1.41
C CYS A 243 -20.71 -19.67 -1.88
N GLY A 244 -19.94 -20.33 -1.00
CA GLY A 244 -19.22 -21.55 -1.34
C GLY A 244 -18.01 -21.34 -2.26
N LEU A 245 -17.41 -20.14 -2.27
CA LEU A 245 -16.36 -19.79 -3.24
C LEU A 245 -14.93 -19.97 -2.71
N LYS A 246 -14.70 -20.43 -1.47
CA LYS A 246 -13.37 -20.84 -1.03
C LYS A 246 -12.79 -21.89 -1.94
N GLY A 247 -11.53 -21.78 -2.30
CA GLY A 247 -10.84 -22.70 -3.20
C GLY A 247 -11.18 -22.54 -4.69
N ALA A 248 -12.15 -21.67 -5.06
CA ALA A 248 -12.49 -21.44 -6.46
C ALA A 248 -11.27 -20.89 -7.22
N THR A 249 -11.01 -21.43 -8.40
CA THR A 249 -9.85 -21.11 -9.24
C THR A 249 -10.26 -20.51 -10.57
N GLU A 250 -9.36 -19.68 -11.12
CA GLU A 250 -9.40 -19.19 -12.49
C GLU A 250 -7.96 -19.04 -12.97
N GLY A 251 -7.58 -19.72 -14.05
CA GLY A 251 -6.19 -19.79 -14.49
C GLY A 251 -5.25 -20.14 -13.34
N GLY A 252 -4.29 -19.23 -13.06
CA GLY A 252 -3.35 -19.38 -11.95
C GLY A 252 -3.79 -18.69 -10.66
N ALA A 253 -4.98 -18.10 -10.58
CA ALA A 253 -5.49 -17.45 -9.39
C ALA A 253 -6.45 -18.37 -8.61
N GLN A 254 -6.47 -18.24 -7.27
CA GLN A 254 -7.36 -19.00 -6.40
C GLN A 254 -7.91 -18.11 -5.28
N ILE A 255 -9.22 -18.20 -5.00
CA ILE A 255 -9.79 -17.69 -3.74
C ILE A 255 -9.26 -18.56 -2.61
N SER A 256 -8.59 -17.96 -1.64
CA SER A 256 -7.89 -18.69 -0.58
C SER A 256 -8.83 -19.57 0.25
N ASP A 257 -8.41 -20.80 0.51
CA ASP A 257 -9.10 -21.74 1.42
C ASP A 257 -9.06 -21.28 2.87
N ILE A 258 -8.08 -20.40 3.24
CA ILE A 258 -7.94 -19.86 4.59
C ILE A 258 -8.88 -18.68 4.81
N HIS A 259 -8.96 -17.77 3.84
CA HIS A 259 -9.75 -16.52 3.96
C HIS A 259 -10.33 -16.11 2.60
N ALA A 260 -11.64 -16.22 2.45
CA ALA A 260 -12.31 -16.05 1.16
C ALA A 260 -12.23 -14.62 0.57
N ASN A 261 -11.86 -13.59 1.35
CA ASN A 261 -11.59 -12.25 0.83
C ASN A 261 -10.14 -12.06 0.34
N PHE A 262 -9.37 -13.15 0.23
CA PHE A 262 -8.01 -13.15 -0.34
C PHE A 262 -8.01 -13.99 -1.60
N ILE A 263 -7.43 -13.45 -2.66
CA ILE A 263 -7.09 -14.19 -3.86
C ILE A 263 -5.58 -14.38 -3.84
N VAL A 264 -5.12 -15.59 -4.12
CA VAL A 264 -3.69 -15.95 -4.13
C VAL A 264 -3.25 -16.31 -5.54
N ASN A 265 -2.02 -15.94 -5.88
CA ASN A 265 -1.35 -16.39 -7.08
C ASN A 265 -0.66 -17.71 -6.78
N THR A 266 -1.08 -18.78 -7.44
CA THR A 266 -0.55 -20.14 -7.26
C THR A 266 0.73 -20.41 -8.05
N GLY A 267 1.27 -19.37 -8.74
CA GLY A 267 2.56 -19.41 -9.46
C GLY A 267 2.55 -18.72 -10.83
N ASN A 268 1.44 -18.76 -11.54
CA ASN A 268 1.31 -18.23 -12.91
C ASN A 268 0.01 -17.44 -13.15
N ALA A 269 -0.57 -16.87 -12.11
CA ALA A 269 -1.77 -16.06 -12.23
C ALA A 269 -1.53 -14.79 -13.04
N THR A 270 -2.51 -14.45 -13.86
CA THR A 270 -2.61 -13.17 -14.57
C THR A 270 -3.52 -12.21 -13.81
N ALA A 271 -3.43 -10.91 -14.13
CA ALA A 271 -4.36 -9.93 -13.59
C ALA A 271 -5.80 -10.20 -14.06
N SER A 272 -5.95 -10.73 -15.27
CA SER A 272 -7.24 -11.13 -15.83
C SER A 272 -7.89 -12.26 -15.02
N ASP A 273 -7.12 -13.26 -14.57
CA ASP A 273 -7.61 -14.35 -13.71
C ASP A 273 -8.13 -13.81 -12.36
N VAL A 274 -7.38 -12.89 -11.76
CA VAL A 274 -7.79 -12.25 -10.49
C VAL A 274 -9.08 -11.45 -10.67
N ILE A 275 -9.20 -10.65 -11.73
CA ILE A 275 -10.42 -9.89 -12.05
C ILE A 275 -11.61 -10.83 -12.27
N ALA A 276 -11.43 -11.96 -12.94
CA ALA A 276 -12.50 -12.94 -13.15
C ALA A 276 -13.00 -13.51 -11.82
N LEU A 277 -12.10 -13.87 -10.89
CA LEU A 277 -12.49 -14.33 -9.56
C LEU A 277 -13.14 -13.21 -8.72
N MET A 278 -12.67 -11.95 -8.84
CA MET A 278 -13.31 -10.82 -8.18
C MET A 278 -14.75 -10.63 -8.67
N ARG A 279 -14.98 -10.66 -9.98
CA ARG A 279 -16.34 -10.57 -10.56
C ARG A 279 -17.21 -11.71 -10.07
N LYS A 280 -16.73 -12.96 -10.14
CA LYS A 280 -17.45 -14.13 -9.66
C LYS A 280 -17.87 -14.01 -8.19
N ALA A 281 -16.99 -13.50 -7.33
CA ALA A 281 -17.28 -13.28 -5.92
C ALA A 281 -18.29 -12.15 -5.70
N HIS A 282 -18.13 -11.04 -6.42
CA HIS A 282 -19.05 -9.91 -6.40
C HIS A 282 -20.47 -10.33 -6.82
N ASP A 283 -20.60 -10.98 -7.99
CA ASP A 283 -21.90 -11.35 -8.56
C ASP A 283 -22.63 -12.37 -7.67
N ALA A 284 -21.92 -13.37 -7.14
CA ALA A 284 -22.51 -14.35 -6.23
C ALA A 284 -23.00 -13.73 -4.91
N VAL A 285 -22.27 -12.74 -4.37
CA VAL A 285 -22.68 -12.04 -3.15
C VAL A 285 -23.83 -11.09 -3.44
N GLN A 286 -23.81 -10.39 -4.58
CA GLN A 286 -24.90 -9.54 -5.03
C GLN A 286 -26.19 -10.35 -5.23
N GLU A 287 -26.12 -11.49 -5.91
CA GLU A 287 -27.28 -12.35 -6.15
C GLU A 287 -27.88 -12.91 -4.85
N LYS A 288 -27.02 -13.37 -3.93
CA LYS A 288 -27.49 -14.07 -2.72
C LYS A 288 -27.91 -13.15 -1.59
N PHE A 289 -27.29 -11.98 -1.45
CA PHE A 289 -27.45 -11.11 -0.29
C PHE A 289 -27.88 -9.67 -0.62
N ASP A 290 -27.98 -9.32 -1.90
CA ASP A 290 -28.24 -7.95 -2.39
C ASP A 290 -27.21 -6.95 -1.83
N ILE A 291 -25.91 -7.36 -1.81
CA ILE A 291 -24.79 -6.54 -1.32
C ILE A 291 -23.80 -6.32 -2.44
N ASP A 292 -23.56 -5.06 -2.78
CA ASP A 292 -22.53 -4.62 -3.74
C ASP A 292 -21.15 -4.55 -3.04
N LEU A 293 -20.28 -5.53 -3.31
CA LEU A 293 -18.93 -5.58 -2.76
C LEU A 293 -18.01 -4.56 -3.45
N GLN A 294 -17.54 -3.58 -2.69
CA GLN A 294 -16.62 -2.56 -3.20
C GLN A 294 -15.16 -3.05 -3.14
N PRO A 295 -14.37 -2.94 -4.23
CA PRO A 295 -12.96 -3.28 -4.21
C PRO A 295 -12.18 -2.49 -3.17
N GLU A 296 -11.28 -3.16 -2.43
CA GLU A 296 -10.26 -2.54 -1.57
C GLU A 296 -8.93 -2.45 -2.32
N VAL A 297 -8.62 -3.47 -3.13
CA VAL A 297 -7.43 -3.49 -3.97
C VAL A 297 -7.47 -2.37 -5.01
N LYS A 298 -6.36 -1.66 -5.17
CA LYS A 298 -6.20 -0.63 -6.20
C LYS A 298 -5.86 -1.27 -7.53
N LEU A 299 -6.54 -0.85 -8.59
CA LEU A 299 -6.30 -1.33 -9.95
C LEU A 299 -5.39 -0.34 -10.68
N LEU A 300 -4.27 -0.80 -11.26
CA LEU A 300 -3.34 0.02 -12.02
C LEU A 300 -3.20 -0.50 -13.46
N GLY A 301 -3.35 0.40 -14.44
CA GLY A 301 -3.19 0.08 -15.87
C GLY A 301 -4.38 -0.64 -16.48
N PHE A 302 -5.51 -0.73 -15.77
CA PHE A 302 -6.78 -1.13 -16.36
C PHE A 302 -7.39 0.12 -17.02
N GLY A 303 -7.69 0.05 -18.30
CA GLY A 303 -8.35 1.16 -19.01
C GLY A 303 -9.68 1.53 -18.36
N ALA A 304 -10.05 2.82 -18.49
CA ALA A 304 -11.38 3.30 -18.12
C ALA A 304 -12.45 2.66 -19.02
#